data_2381930b68683db3b0fef65dd3736bcd
#
_entry.id   2381930b68683db3b0fef65dd3736bcd
#
_cell.length_a   1.000
_cell.length_b   1.000
_cell.length_c   1.000
_cell.angle_alpha   90.00
_cell.angle_beta   90.00
_cell.angle_gamma   90.00
#
_symmetry.space_group_name_H-M   'P 1'
#
loop_
_entity.id
_entity.type
_entity.pdbx_description
1 polymer ?
#
loop_
_entity_poly.entity_id
_entity_poly.type
_entity_poly.pdbx_seq_one_letter_code
_entity_poly.pdbx_strand_id
1 'polypeptide(L)'
;MFSMNSEYILSKKSEDISPFYVMEVLESAQVMEAEGRHIIHLEVGEPDFPTAPHICEAAYDAIVRGSTKYTHSQGFFPLREAIVNSYYQKFGIDLSPNQVIITSGTSPGLLLVFMALLEKWDEVIMSNPYYSCYPNFVKYLGGVPVYVYTNETNGFALEPETVKQYLSPNTKAILINSPSNPGGYVMSPENLKGLAAIADERGIPIISDEIYQGLIYSGEEHTILEYTNNTFVVNGFSKLYAMTGWRLGYIICPSECVRVIQKIHQNFFICANAFVQEAGISALKGSQEYVTDMIHVYNARRQYMLKRLLGMGLDVRKEPTGAFYVLADARKYSNDSLELSRSILNDVGVAVTPGIDFGNGAEGYLRFSYSNSIENIKEGMDRLEAFFGKNLKDNYSIY
;
A
#
# COMPACT_ATOMS: atom_id res chain seq x y z
N MET A 1 -33.21 33.44 -3.75
CA MET A 1 -33.67 32.08 -4.10
C MET A 1 -33.18 31.79 -5.52
N PHE A 2 -31.91 31.37 -5.66
CA PHE A 2 -31.35 30.96 -6.94
C PHE A 2 -31.33 29.43 -6.94
N SER A 3 -32.28 28.81 -7.60
CA SER A 3 -32.22 27.39 -7.94
C SER A 3 -31.23 27.24 -9.08
N MET A 4 -29.97 26.99 -8.80
CA MET A 4 -29.03 26.53 -9.79
C MET A 4 -29.16 25.00 -9.90
N ASN A 5 -30.12 24.52 -10.67
CA ASN A 5 -30.06 23.20 -11.26
C ASN A 5 -29.09 23.24 -12.46
N SER A 6 -27.81 23.42 -12.23
CA SER A 6 -26.82 23.08 -13.23
C SER A 6 -26.38 21.63 -12.93
N GLU A 7 -26.98 20.67 -13.61
CA GLU A 7 -26.41 19.35 -13.72
C GLU A 7 -25.05 19.50 -14.41
N TYR A 8 -23.96 19.44 -13.63
CA TYR A 8 -22.63 19.36 -14.23
C TYR A 8 -22.54 18.00 -14.94
N ILE A 9 -22.18 18.05 -16.23
CA ILE A 9 -21.90 16.83 -16.97
C ILE A 9 -20.50 16.37 -16.60
N LEU A 10 -20.41 15.38 -15.73
CA LEU A 10 -19.16 14.77 -15.33
C LEU A 10 -18.70 13.74 -16.39
N SER A 11 -17.41 13.44 -16.40
CA SER A 11 -16.89 12.40 -17.28
C SER A 11 -17.28 11.01 -16.76
N LYS A 12 -17.61 10.07 -17.64
CA LYS A 12 -17.88 8.67 -17.23
C LYS A 12 -16.71 8.06 -16.45
N LYS A 13 -15.48 8.45 -16.77
CA LYS A 13 -14.29 7.98 -16.05
C LYS A 13 -14.30 8.35 -14.56
N SER A 14 -14.86 9.51 -14.20
CA SER A 14 -14.96 9.91 -12.78
C SER A 14 -16.10 9.18 -12.07
N GLU A 15 -17.15 8.79 -12.80
CA GLU A 15 -18.26 7.98 -12.25
C GLU A 15 -17.84 6.51 -12.05
N ASP A 16 -16.91 6.01 -12.87
CA ASP A 16 -16.40 4.62 -12.81
C ASP A 16 -15.35 4.40 -11.69
N ILE A 17 -14.91 5.47 -10.99
CA ILE A 17 -14.00 5.35 -9.83
C ILE A 17 -14.74 4.73 -8.66
N SER A 18 -14.24 3.59 -8.19
CA SER A 18 -14.79 2.93 -7.00
C SER A 18 -14.52 3.75 -5.74
N PRO A 19 -15.44 3.79 -4.77
CA PRO A 19 -15.18 4.36 -3.46
C PRO A 19 -13.93 3.75 -2.82
N PHE A 20 -13.26 4.53 -1.98
CA PHE A 20 -12.17 4.05 -1.15
C PHE A 20 -12.70 3.89 0.27
N TYR A 21 -13.25 2.71 0.56
CA TYR A 21 -14.05 2.47 1.78
C TYR A 21 -13.27 2.70 3.08
N VAL A 22 -11.97 2.47 3.12
CA VAL A 22 -11.16 2.81 4.31
C VAL A 22 -11.26 4.30 4.65
N MET A 23 -11.33 5.18 3.65
CA MET A 23 -11.48 6.62 3.88
C MET A 23 -12.91 6.98 4.33
N GLU A 24 -13.94 6.31 3.79
CA GLU A 24 -15.33 6.49 4.24
C GLU A 24 -15.50 6.05 5.70
N VAL A 25 -14.84 4.94 6.10
CA VAL A 25 -14.83 4.48 7.50
C VAL A 25 -14.13 5.50 8.39
N LEU A 26 -12.97 6.02 7.96
CA LEU A 26 -12.23 7.06 8.68
C LEU A 26 -13.08 8.34 8.85
N GLU A 27 -13.70 8.83 7.77
CA GLU A 27 -14.58 10.02 7.82
C GLU A 27 -15.76 9.80 8.76
N SER A 28 -16.39 8.62 8.71
CA SER A 28 -17.48 8.25 9.63
C SER A 28 -17.03 8.21 11.09
N ALA A 29 -15.84 7.65 11.35
CA ALA A 29 -15.22 7.64 12.68
C ALA A 29 -14.97 9.07 13.20
N GLN A 30 -14.40 9.95 12.36
CA GLN A 30 -14.15 11.36 12.72
C GLN A 30 -15.43 12.13 13.02
N VAL A 31 -16.53 11.88 12.32
CA VAL A 31 -17.84 12.47 12.65
C VAL A 31 -18.30 12.03 14.04
N MET A 32 -18.19 10.73 14.35
CA MET A 32 -18.55 10.22 15.68
C MET A 32 -17.66 10.78 16.79
N GLU A 33 -16.36 10.98 16.53
CA GLU A 33 -15.43 11.61 17.48
C GLU A 33 -15.81 13.08 17.74
N ALA A 34 -16.22 13.81 16.71
CA ALA A 34 -16.71 15.18 16.84
C ALA A 34 -18.01 15.26 17.70
N GLU A 35 -18.78 14.18 17.74
CA GLU A 35 -19.95 14.02 18.62
C GLU A 35 -19.59 13.54 20.04
N GLY A 36 -18.30 13.35 20.33
CA GLY A 36 -17.79 12.99 21.66
C GLY A 36 -17.65 11.47 21.90
N ARG A 37 -17.78 10.65 20.88
CA ARG A 37 -17.52 9.20 20.98
C ARG A 37 -16.02 8.92 20.97
N HIS A 38 -15.58 7.95 21.77
CA HIS A 38 -14.21 7.45 21.75
C HIS A 38 -14.10 6.30 20.76
N ILE A 39 -13.40 6.51 19.63
CA ILE A 39 -13.21 5.55 18.56
C ILE A 39 -11.79 4.98 18.62
N ILE A 40 -11.64 3.69 18.41
CA ILE A 40 -10.35 3.01 18.24
C ILE A 40 -10.13 2.77 16.75
N HIS A 41 -9.09 3.39 16.20
CA HIS A 41 -8.73 3.31 14.78
C HIS A 41 -7.83 2.12 14.50
N LEU A 42 -8.34 1.11 13.79
CA LEU A 42 -7.59 -0.04 13.29
C LEU A 42 -7.75 -0.21 11.76
N GLU A 43 -8.32 0.79 11.08
CA GLU A 43 -8.56 0.80 9.63
C GLU A 43 -7.42 1.45 8.85
N VAL A 44 -6.83 2.53 9.37
CA VAL A 44 -5.84 3.32 8.63
C VAL A 44 -4.48 2.64 8.61
N GLY A 45 -3.88 2.61 7.43
CA GLY A 45 -2.53 2.11 7.19
C GLY A 45 -1.47 3.21 7.25
N GLU A 46 -1.28 3.81 8.41
CA GLU A 46 -0.31 4.87 8.64
C GLU A 46 0.54 4.56 9.88
N PRO A 47 1.89 4.70 9.83
CA PRO A 47 2.72 4.56 11.02
C PRO A 47 2.27 5.52 12.13
N ASP A 48 2.10 5.00 13.35
CA ASP A 48 1.78 5.78 14.55
C ASP A 48 3.02 6.39 15.24
N PHE A 49 4.20 6.13 14.68
CA PHE A 49 5.44 6.72 15.12
C PHE A 49 5.66 8.09 14.48
N PRO A 50 6.22 9.07 15.21
CA PRO A 50 6.68 10.32 14.60
C PRO A 50 7.85 10.05 13.65
N THR A 51 8.00 10.90 12.64
CA THR A 51 9.22 10.92 11.82
C THR A 51 10.45 11.17 12.71
N ALA A 52 11.55 10.44 12.48
CA ALA A 52 12.76 10.55 13.32
C ALA A 52 13.32 11.98 13.36
N PRO A 53 13.86 12.44 14.53
CA PRO A 53 14.33 13.81 14.71
C PRO A 53 15.32 14.27 13.64
N HIS A 54 16.33 13.46 13.30
CA HIS A 54 17.35 13.81 12.29
C HIS A 54 16.78 14.06 10.90
N ILE A 55 15.65 13.42 10.56
CA ILE A 55 14.92 13.63 9.29
C ILE A 55 14.21 14.99 9.33
N CYS A 56 13.53 15.28 10.46
CA CYS A 56 12.84 16.55 10.66
C CYS A 56 13.83 17.73 10.67
N GLU A 57 14.97 17.60 11.36
CA GLU A 57 16.05 18.59 11.41
C GLU A 57 16.60 18.88 10.01
N ALA A 58 16.86 17.85 9.19
CA ALA A 58 17.34 18.03 7.83
C ALA A 58 16.36 18.84 6.95
N ALA A 59 15.06 18.60 7.10
CA ALA A 59 14.04 19.38 6.40
C ALA A 59 13.98 20.83 6.91
N TYR A 60 14.00 21.03 8.22
CA TYR A 60 14.00 22.36 8.83
C TYR A 60 15.20 23.18 8.36
N ASP A 61 16.39 22.62 8.41
CA ASP A 61 17.62 23.26 7.94
C ASP A 61 17.54 23.59 6.44
N ALA A 62 16.99 22.69 5.63
CA ALA A 62 16.78 22.92 4.21
C ALA A 62 15.83 24.11 3.96
N ILE A 63 14.73 24.21 4.72
CA ILE A 63 13.80 25.35 4.65
C ILE A 63 14.52 26.65 5.04
N VAL A 64 15.25 26.68 6.14
CA VAL A 64 15.97 27.85 6.64
C VAL A 64 17.04 28.32 5.63
N ARG A 65 17.72 27.38 4.96
CA ARG A 65 18.69 27.70 3.89
C ARG A 65 18.02 28.14 2.56
N GLY A 66 16.69 28.13 2.47
CA GLY A 66 15.95 28.54 1.28
C GLY A 66 15.82 27.45 0.22
N SER A 67 15.96 26.18 0.56
CA SER A 67 15.69 25.02 -0.34
C SER A 67 14.19 24.83 -0.55
N THR A 68 13.52 25.86 -1.10
CA THR A 68 12.05 25.93 -1.27
C THR A 68 11.64 26.21 -2.72
N LYS A 69 12.58 26.13 -3.65
CA LYS A 69 12.35 26.38 -5.07
C LYS A 69 12.15 25.07 -5.85
N TYR A 70 11.78 25.20 -7.11
CA TYR A 70 11.72 24.06 -8.02
C TYR A 70 13.07 23.34 -8.11
N THR A 71 13.01 22.01 -8.18
CA THR A 71 14.17 21.15 -8.35
C THR A 71 14.21 20.61 -9.79
N HIS A 72 15.26 19.87 -10.09
CA HIS A 72 15.27 19.05 -11.31
C HIS A 72 14.08 18.07 -11.29
N SER A 73 13.38 17.92 -12.38
CA SER A 73 12.15 17.11 -12.48
C SER A 73 12.36 15.61 -12.18
N GLN A 74 13.58 15.12 -12.33
CA GLN A 74 13.95 13.78 -11.91
C GLN A 74 14.29 13.68 -10.41
N GLY A 75 14.36 14.81 -9.71
CA GLY A 75 14.78 14.94 -8.31
C GLY A 75 16.27 15.23 -8.13
N PHE A 76 16.65 15.53 -6.90
CA PHE A 76 18.04 15.79 -6.51
C PHE A 76 18.94 14.62 -6.80
N PHE A 77 20.08 14.89 -7.42
CA PHE A 77 21.07 13.84 -7.69
C PHE A 77 21.55 13.16 -6.40
N PRO A 78 21.88 13.88 -5.30
CA PRO A 78 22.29 13.25 -4.05
C PRO A 78 21.24 12.29 -3.43
N LEU A 79 19.93 12.57 -3.61
CA LEU A 79 18.88 11.66 -3.16
C LEU A 79 18.82 10.41 -4.03
N ARG A 80 18.88 10.57 -5.35
CA ARG A 80 18.92 9.44 -6.29
C ARG A 80 20.13 8.55 -6.06
N GLU A 81 21.29 9.15 -5.81
CA GLU A 81 22.52 8.44 -5.42
C GLU A 81 22.34 7.69 -4.10
N ALA A 82 21.74 8.30 -3.08
CA ALA A 82 21.47 7.64 -1.79
C ALA A 82 20.53 6.44 -1.96
N ILE A 83 19.52 6.54 -2.82
CA ILE A 83 18.61 5.44 -3.12
C ILE A 83 19.35 4.27 -3.78
N VAL A 84 20.11 4.48 -4.84
CA VAL A 84 20.84 3.38 -5.49
C VAL A 84 21.88 2.75 -4.58
N ASN A 85 22.55 3.54 -3.74
CA ASN A 85 23.47 3.02 -2.74
C ASN A 85 22.75 2.14 -1.70
N SER A 86 21.52 2.46 -1.31
CA SER A 86 20.75 1.61 -0.40
C SER A 86 20.40 0.26 -1.04
N TYR A 87 20.05 0.22 -2.31
CA TYR A 87 19.82 -1.03 -3.05
C TYR A 87 21.11 -1.85 -3.22
N TYR A 88 22.23 -1.19 -3.47
CA TYR A 88 23.52 -1.88 -3.52
C TYR A 88 23.89 -2.50 -2.17
N GLN A 89 23.78 -1.75 -1.09
CA GLN A 89 24.09 -2.23 0.26
C GLN A 89 23.18 -3.38 0.71
N LYS A 90 21.90 -3.31 0.37
CA LYS A 90 20.90 -4.24 0.85
C LYS A 90 20.79 -5.50 -0.02
N PHE A 91 20.85 -5.36 -1.33
CA PHE A 91 20.58 -6.43 -2.29
C PHE A 91 21.75 -6.73 -3.23
N GLY A 92 22.84 -5.98 -3.17
CA GLY A 92 23.97 -6.13 -4.09
C GLY A 92 23.70 -5.69 -5.53
N ILE A 93 22.61 -4.91 -5.75
CA ILE A 93 22.18 -4.50 -7.09
C ILE A 93 22.83 -3.18 -7.47
N ASP A 94 23.54 -3.17 -8.60
CA ASP A 94 24.16 -1.98 -9.15
C ASP A 94 23.20 -1.23 -10.08
N LEU A 95 22.77 -0.04 -9.65
CA LEU A 95 21.84 0.83 -10.36
C LEU A 95 22.49 2.17 -10.66
N SER A 96 22.15 2.75 -11.80
CA SER A 96 22.51 4.14 -12.08
C SER A 96 21.54 5.11 -11.37
N PRO A 97 22.02 6.18 -10.72
CA PRO A 97 21.16 7.25 -10.23
C PRO A 97 20.25 7.85 -11.32
N ASN A 98 20.61 7.70 -12.59
CA ASN A 98 19.79 8.16 -13.70
C ASN A 98 18.56 7.28 -13.98
N GLN A 99 18.46 6.09 -13.40
CA GLN A 99 17.28 5.22 -13.47
C GLN A 99 16.23 5.58 -12.39
N VAL A 100 16.55 6.52 -11.49
CA VAL A 100 15.66 6.91 -10.39
C VAL A 100 14.95 8.22 -10.70
N ILE A 101 13.63 8.26 -10.49
CA ILE A 101 12.80 9.47 -10.58
C ILE A 101 12.11 9.68 -9.24
N ILE A 102 12.37 10.83 -8.61
CA ILE A 102 11.75 11.20 -7.33
C ILE A 102 10.33 11.72 -7.59
N THR A 103 9.37 11.25 -6.79
CA THR A 103 7.95 11.57 -6.92
C THR A 103 7.37 12.13 -5.62
N SER A 104 6.21 12.79 -5.71
CA SER A 104 5.48 13.28 -4.53
C SER A 104 4.67 12.17 -3.85
N GLY A 105 5.34 11.05 -3.53
CA GLY A 105 4.76 9.82 -3.00
C GLY A 105 4.60 8.74 -4.06
N THR A 106 4.26 7.51 -3.63
CA THR A 106 4.13 6.34 -4.51
C THR A 106 2.89 6.39 -5.41
N SER A 107 1.78 6.99 -4.96
CA SER A 107 0.56 7.10 -5.79
C SER A 107 0.80 7.92 -7.08
N PRO A 108 1.43 9.12 -7.05
CA PRO A 108 1.89 9.76 -8.27
C PRO A 108 2.90 8.93 -9.06
N GLY A 109 3.78 8.16 -8.38
CA GLY A 109 4.71 7.25 -9.04
C GLY A 109 4.00 6.18 -9.87
N LEU A 110 3.02 5.50 -9.28
CA LEU A 110 2.19 4.50 -9.97
C LEU A 110 1.43 5.14 -11.16
N LEU A 111 0.82 6.31 -10.95
CA LEU A 111 0.12 7.02 -12.01
C LEU A 111 1.05 7.31 -13.19
N LEU A 112 2.27 7.81 -12.92
CA LEU A 112 3.27 8.10 -13.96
C LEU A 112 3.68 6.84 -14.75
N VAL A 113 3.86 5.71 -14.06
CA VAL A 113 4.18 4.43 -14.70
C VAL A 113 3.03 3.99 -15.60
N PHE A 114 1.80 4.00 -15.10
CA PHE A 114 0.64 3.62 -15.90
C PHE A 114 0.41 4.58 -17.08
N MET A 115 0.61 5.91 -16.90
CA MET A 115 0.52 6.89 -18.00
C MET A 115 1.59 6.66 -19.07
N ALA A 116 2.74 6.12 -18.70
CA ALA A 116 3.82 5.82 -19.65
C ALA A 116 3.60 4.50 -20.41
N LEU A 117 2.87 3.55 -19.82
CA LEU A 117 2.73 2.20 -20.34
C LEU A 117 1.41 1.94 -21.07
N LEU A 118 0.29 2.51 -20.58
CA LEU A 118 -1.04 2.06 -20.97
C LEU A 118 -1.63 2.87 -22.12
N GLU A 119 -2.11 2.13 -23.11
CA GLU A 119 -3.08 2.58 -24.10
C GLU A 119 -4.48 2.06 -23.75
N LYS A 120 -5.48 2.53 -24.48
CA LYS A 120 -6.86 2.07 -24.29
C LYS A 120 -6.98 0.57 -24.57
N TRP A 121 -7.58 -0.17 -23.62
CA TRP A 121 -7.80 -1.62 -23.64
C TRP A 121 -6.57 -2.48 -23.31
N ASP A 122 -5.43 -1.87 -22.99
CA ASP A 122 -4.29 -2.60 -22.45
C ASP A 122 -4.65 -3.23 -21.10
N GLU A 123 -4.25 -4.47 -20.90
CA GLU A 123 -4.54 -5.24 -19.71
C GLU A 123 -3.40 -5.19 -18.70
N VAL A 124 -3.75 -4.99 -17.42
CA VAL A 124 -2.81 -5.11 -16.30
C VAL A 124 -3.25 -6.24 -15.39
N ILE A 125 -2.43 -7.28 -15.30
CA ILE A 125 -2.67 -8.41 -14.39
C ILE A 125 -2.30 -7.97 -12.96
N MET A 126 -3.20 -8.25 -12.00
CA MET A 126 -2.98 -8.01 -10.56
C MET A 126 -3.67 -9.07 -9.72
N SER A 127 -3.20 -9.26 -8.47
CA SER A 127 -3.87 -10.16 -7.52
C SER A 127 -5.27 -9.66 -7.17
N ASN A 128 -6.13 -10.55 -6.75
CA ASN A 128 -7.36 -10.24 -6.03
C ASN A 128 -7.40 -11.15 -4.79
N PRO A 129 -7.22 -10.58 -3.57
CA PRO A 129 -7.25 -9.16 -3.21
C PRO A 129 -6.06 -8.32 -3.72
N TYR A 130 -6.31 -6.99 -3.79
CA TYR A 130 -5.37 -5.95 -4.25
C TYR A 130 -5.47 -4.69 -3.37
N TYR A 131 -4.52 -3.77 -3.47
CA TYR A 131 -4.68 -2.44 -2.90
C TYR A 131 -5.73 -1.65 -3.68
N SER A 132 -6.73 -1.11 -2.99
CA SER A 132 -7.98 -0.54 -3.53
C SER A 132 -7.80 0.44 -4.69
N CYS A 133 -6.69 1.19 -4.72
CA CYS A 133 -6.47 2.21 -5.74
C CYS A 133 -5.95 1.65 -7.09
N TYR A 134 -5.37 0.45 -7.14
CA TYR A 134 -4.75 -0.06 -8.37
C TYR A 134 -5.72 -0.15 -9.56
N PRO A 135 -6.90 -0.76 -9.42
CA PRO A 135 -7.85 -0.82 -10.52
C PRO A 135 -8.30 0.55 -11.00
N ASN A 136 -8.41 1.52 -10.08
CA ASN A 136 -8.85 2.87 -10.40
C ASN A 136 -7.82 3.60 -11.29
N PHE A 137 -6.51 3.47 -11.02
CA PHE A 137 -5.47 4.01 -11.91
C PHE A 137 -5.59 3.42 -13.33
N VAL A 138 -5.70 2.09 -13.44
CA VAL A 138 -5.78 1.40 -14.73
C VAL A 138 -7.03 1.82 -15.51
N LYS A 139 -8.20 1.77 -14.87
CA LYS A 139 -9.50 2.13 -15.49
C LYS A 139 -9.53 3.60 -15.92
N TYR A 140 -9.04 4.50 -15.07
CA TYR A 140 -9.05 5.94 -15.38
C TYR A 140 -8.25 6.27 -16.65
N LEU A 141 -7.18 5.53 -16.90
CA LEU A 141 -6.36 5.66 -18.11
C LEU A 141 -6.93 4.89 -19.32
N GLY A 142 -8.02 4.14 -19.15
CA GLY A 142 -8.67 3.40 -20.20
C GLY A 142 -8.16 1.95 -20.37
N GLY A 143 -7.28 1.51 -19.49
CA GLY A 143 -6.83 0.12 -19.40
C GLY A 143 -7.85 -0.80 -18.72
N VAL A 144 -7.56 -2.07 -18.71
CA VAL A 144 -8.41 -3.14 -18.17
C VAL A 144 -7.65 -3.86 -17.05
N PRO A 145 -8.10 -3.78 -15.78
CA PRO A 145 -7.52 -4.61 -14.73
C PRO A 145 -7.96 -6.06 -14.91
N VAL A 146 -7.01 -6.98 -14.96
CA VAL A 146 -7.22 -8.43 -15.03
C VAL A 146 -6.94 -9.03 -13.66
N TYR A 147 -7.97 -9.51 -12.99
CA TYR A 147 -7.90 -9.99 -11.62
C TYR A 147 -7.56 -11.47 -11.55
N VAL A 148 -6.45 -11.81 -10.93
CA VAL A 148 -6.07 -13.18 -10.59
C VAL A 148 -6.54 -13.47 -9.16
N TYR A 149 -7.54 -14.34 -9.03
CA TYR A 149 -8.02 -14.77 -7.72
C TYR A 149 -6.96 -15.64 -7.05
N THR A 150 -6.47 -15.17 -5.92
CA THR A 150 -5.38 -15.80 -5.17
C THR A 150 -5.92 -16.53 -3.94
N ASN A 151 -5.11 -17.42 -3.37
CA ASN A 151 -5.52 -18.28 -2.27
C ASN A 151 -5.03 -17.74 -0.91
N GLU A 152 -5.90 -17.80 0.09
CA GLU A 152 -5.58 -17.41 1.46
C GLU A 152 -4.47 -18.27 2.11
N THR A 153 -4.36 -19.55 1.72
CA THR A 153 -3.38 -20.48 2.28
C THR A 153 -1.94 -20.17 1.87
N ASN A 154 -1.75 -19.49 0.71
CA ASN A 154 -0.44 -19.01 0.28
C ASN A 154 -0.21 -17.52 0.57
N GLY A 155 -1.12 -16.88 1.34
CA GLY A 155 -1.07 -15.46 1.67
C GLY A 155 -1.47 -14.56 0.52
N PHE A 156 -2.38 -15.02 -0.33
CA PHE A 156 -2.87 -14.27 -1.50
C PHE A 156 -1.74 -13.88 -2.49
N ALA A 157 -0.65 -14.63 -2.51
CA ALA A 157 0.44 -14.38 -3.43
C ALA A 157 0.06 -14.72 -4.88
N LEU A 158 0.51 -13.92 -5.83
CA LEU A 158 0.47 -14.26 -7.25
C LEU A 158 1.43 -15.42 -7.52
N GLU A 159 0.90 -16.53 -8.03
CA GLU A 159 1.68 -17.67 -8.44
C GLU A 159 1.94 -17.63 -9.94
N PRO A 160 3.19 -17.89 -10.39
CA PRO A 160 3.55 -17.82 -11.81
C PRO A 160 2.64 -18.68 -12.71
N GLU A 161 2.35 -19.93 -12.29
CA GLU A 161 1.52 -20.86 -13.08
C GLU A 161 0.06 -20.40 -13.18
N THR A 162 -0.43 -19.69 -12.17
CA THR A 162 -1.77 -19.10 -12.22
C THR A 162 -1.76 -17.89 -13.15
N VAL A 163 -0.76 -17.01 -13.07
CA VAL A 163 -0.63 -15.82 -13.93
C VAL A 163 -0.60 -16.20 -15.42
N LYS A 164 0.08 -17.28 -15.80
CA LYS A 164 0.13 -17.78 -17.19
C LYS A 164 -1.25 -17.98 -17.80
N GLN A 165 -2.26 -18.37 -17.00
CA GLN A 165 -3.62 -18.64 -17.47
C GLN A 165 -4.40 -17.36 -17.80
N TYR A 166 -3.96 -16.21 -17.29
CA TYR A 166 -4.59 -14.90 -17.49
C TYR A 166 -3.88 -14.04 -18.55
N LEU A 167 -2.76 -14.51 -19.09
CA LEU A 167 -2.05 -13.80 -20.15
C LEU A 167 -2.85 -13.79 -21.45
N SER A 168 -2.95 -12.63 -22.06
CA SER A 168 -3.56 -12.40 -23.38
C SER A 168 -2.63 -11.62 -24.30
N PRO A 169 -2.96 -11.45 -25.59
CA PRO A 169 -2.24 -10.53 -26.47
C PRO A 169 -2.30 -9.06 -26.03
N ASN A 170 -3.29 -8.69 -25.20
CA ASN A 170 -3.47 -7.33 -24.69
C ASN A 170 -2.76 -7.10 -23.35
N THR A 171 -2.19 -8.15 -22.75
CA THR A 171 -1.49 -8.00 -21.47
C THR A 171 -0.27 -7.10 -21.62
N LYS A 172 -0.28 -5.97 -20.91
CA LYS A 172 0.73 -4.92 -20.99
C LYS A 172 1.69 -4.92 -19.81
N ALA A 173 1.23 -5.34 -18.63
CA ALA A 173 2.07 -5.40 -17.43
C ALA A 173 1.50 -6.39 -16.41
N ILE A 174 2.38 -6.85 -15.49
CA ILE A 174 2.00 -7.57 -14.27
C ILE A 174 2.31 -6.65 -13.10
N LEU A 175 1.30 -6.38 -12.25
CA LEU A 175 1.44 -5.58 -11.03
C LEU A 175 1.55 -6.49 -9.82
N ILE A 176 2.61 -6.30 -9.04
CA ILE A 176 2.83 -6.99 -7.77
C ILE A 176 3.00 -5.98 -6.63
N ASN A 177 2.67 -6.41 -5.40
CA ASN A 177 2.87 -5.64 -4.18
C ASN A 177 3.46 -6.55 -3.09
N SER A 178 4.69 -6.27 -2.68
CA SER A 178 5.39 -7.08 -1.66
C SER A 178 6.31 -6.20 -0.80
N PRO A 179 6.13 -6.20 0.52
CA PRO A 179 5.03 -6.81 1.29
C PRO A 179 3.66 -6.25 0.91
N SER A 180 2.61 -7.09 0.99
CA SER A 180 1.31 -6.77 0.40
C SER A 180 0.39 -5.96 1.32
N ASN A 181 -0.46 -5.13 0.73
CA ASN A 181 -1.68 -4.61 1.30
C ASN A 181 -2.85 -5.20 0.49
N PRO A 182 -3.79 -5.95 1.12
CA PRO A 182 -4.16 -5.90 2.55
C PRO A 182 -3.54 -6.96 3.46
N GLY A 183 -2.83 -7.97 2.95
CA GLY A 183 -2.52 -9.19 3.69
C GLY A 183 -1.29 -9.13 4.58
N GLY A 184 -0.35 -8.20 4.33
CA GLY A 184 0.93 -8.15 5.05
C GLY A 184 1.88 -9.30 4.69
N TYR A 185 1.74 -9.92 3.53
CA TYR A 185 2.57 -11.06 3.10
C TYR A 185 3.74 -10.62 2.25
N VAL A 186 4.89 -11.24 2.51
CA VAL A 186 6.08 -11.10 1.66
C VAL A 186 6.04 -12.19 0.60
N MET A 187 6.23 -11.80 -0.67
CA MET A 187 6.28 -12.73 -1.79
C MET A 187 7.58 -13.53 -1.76
N SER A 188 7.50 -14.84 -2.02
CA SER A 188 8.69 -15.69 -2.01
C SER A 188 9.62 -15.41 -3.20
N PRO A 189 10.94 -15.68 -3.04
CA PRO A 189 11.92 -15.57 -4.13
C PRO A 189 11.51 -16.38 -5.36
N GLU A 190 10.93 -17.58 -5.15
CA GLU A 190 10.50 -18.47 -6.23
C GLU A 190 9.37 -17.82 -7.05
N ASN A 191 8.40 -17.17 -6.39
CA ASN A 191 7.32 -16.47 -7.07
C ASN A 191 7.84 -15.25 -7.83
N LEU A 192 8.70 -14.42 -7.21
CA LEU A 192 9.31 -13.27 -7.87
C LEU A 192 10.09 -13.70 -9.11
N LYS A 193 10.96 -14.72 -8.99
CA LYS A 193 11.73 -15.27 -10.11
C LYS A 193 10.85 -15.85 -11.22
N GLY A 194 9.80 -16.58 -10.85
CA GLY A 194 8.87 -17.16 -11.81
C GLY A 194 8.07 -16.10 -12.57
N LEU A 195 7.60 -15.06 -11.89
CA LEU A 195 6.91 -13.94 -12.51
C LEU A 195 7.84 -13.12 -13.43
N ALA A 196 9.10 -12.89 -13.00
CA ALA A 196 10.11 -12.23 -13.81
C ALA A 196 10.36 -13.01 -15.11
N ALA A 197 10.52 -14.33 -15.02
CA ALA A 197 10.73 -15.18 -16.21
C ALA A 197 9.55 -15.11 -17.20
N ILE A 198 8.31 -15.10 -16.72
CA ILE A 198 7.11 -14.95 -17.56
C ILE A 198 7.10 -13.57 -18.22
N ALA A 199 7.38 -12.52 -17.47
CA ALA A 199 7.39 -11.15 -17.95
C ALA A 199 8.44 -10.96 -19.06
N ASP A 200 9.66 -11.47 -18.83
CA ASP A 200 10.76 -11.41 -19.79
C ASP A 200 10.46 -12.22 -21.07
N GLU A 201 9.91 -13.45 -20.95
CA GLU A 201 9.48 -14.28 -22.09
C GLU A 201 8.45 -13.57 -22.96
N ARG A 202 7.54 -12.82 -22.34
CA ARG A 202 6.48 -12.08 -23.03
C ARG A 202 6.87 -10.69 -23.47
N GLY A 203 8.03 -10.17 -23.02
CA GLY A 203 8.47 -8.80 -23.28
C GLY A 203 7.57 -7.75 -22.61
N ILE A 204 6.88 -8.09 -21.51
CA ILE A 204 6.05 -7.19 -20.72
C ILE A 204 6.75 -6.85 -19.40
N PRO A 205 6.65 -5.61 -18.88
CA PRO A 205 7.26 -5.23 -17.62
C PRO A 205 6.48 -5.73 -16.41
N ILE A 206 7.20 -5.87 -15.29
CA ILE A 206 6.60 -5.95 -13.95
C ILE A 206 6.54 -4.54 -13.35
N ILE A 207 5.40 -4.17 -12.78
CA ILE A 207 5.25 -3.01 -11.90
C ILE A 207 5.27 -3.56 -10.48
N SER A 208 6.32 -3.22 -9.70
CA SER A 208 6.49 -3.70 -8.34
C SER A 208 6.28 -2.55 -7.35
N ASP A 209 5.18 -2.61 -6.60
CA ASP A 209 4.96 -1.70 -5.48
C ASP A 209 5.62 -2.29 -4.23
N GLU A 210 6.75 -1.67 -3.84
CA GLU A 210 7.60 -2.10 -2.74
C GLU A 210 7.52 -1.13 -1.54
N ILE A 211 6.42 -0.37 -1.41
CA ILE A 211 6.27 0.69 -0.38
C ILE A 211 6.43 0.20 1.07
N TYR A 212 6.20 -1.10 1.32
CA TYR A 212 6.38 -1.72 2.64
C TYR A 212 7.73 -2.42 2.80
N GLN A 213 8.64 -2.29 1.82
CA GLN A 213 9.98 -2.84 1.89
C GLN A 213 10.70 -2.34 3.15
N GLY A 214 11.39 -3.24 3.86
CA GLY A 214 11.99 -2.98 5.17
C GLY A 214 11.08 -3.31 6.35
N LEU A 215 9.76 -3.27 6.21
CA LEU A 215 8.83 -3.67 7.26
C LEU A 215 8.59 -5.19 7.18
N ILE A 216 9.56 -5.98 7.63
CA ILE A 216 9.56 -7.44 7.58
C ILE A 216 9.87 -8.00 8.95
N TYR A 217 9.15 -9.05 9.36
CA TYR A 217 9.23 -9.66 10.70
C TYR A 217 9.85 -11.06 10.68
N SER A 218 9.81 -11.73 9.52
CA SER A 218 10.39 -13.06 9.33
C SER A 218 10.67 -13.31 7.86
N GLY A 219 11.70 -14.13 7.57
CA GLY A 219 12.18 -14.39 6.22
C GLY A 219 13.20 -13.38 5.73
N GLU A 220 13.58 -13.50 4.47
CA GLU A 220 14.51 -12.59 3.79
C GLU A 220 13.72 -11.60 2.94
N GLU A 221 14.28 -10.43 2.78
CA GLU A 221 13.71 -9.37 1.97
C GLU A 221 14.31 -9.41 0.57
N HIS A 222 13.43 -9.34 -0.42
CA HIS A 222 13.78 -9.35 -1.82
C HIS A 222 13.17 -8.17 -2.56
N THR A 223 13.77 -7.78 -3.66
CA THR A 223 13.21 -6.86 -4.65
C THR A 223 13.10 -7.57 -5.99
N ILE A 224 12.15 -7.17 -6.82
CA ILE A 224 12.02 -7.72 -8.17
C ILE A 224 13.27 -7.48 -9.04
N LEU A 225 14.05 -6.45 -8.72
CA LEU A 225 15.29 -6.11 -9.41
C LEU A 225 16.39 -7.19 -9.31
N GLU A 226 16.27 -8.14 -8.38
CA GLU A 226 17.17 -9.30 -8.31
C GLU A 226 16.94 -10.28 -9.46
N TYR A 227 15.79 -10.21 -10.12
CA TYR A 227 15.34 -11.22 -11.08
C TYR A 227 15.15 -10.70 -12.50
N THR A 228 14.86 -9.40 -12.67
CA THR A 228 14.70 -8.78 -14.00
C THR A 228 15.00 -7.28 -13.98
N ASN A 229 15.53 -6.79 -15.12
CA ASN A 229 15.66 -5.36 -15.37
C ASN A 229 14.45 -4.77 -16.11
N ASN A 230 13.52 -5.61 -16.61
CA ASN A 230 12.30 -5.18 -17.28
C ASN A 230 11.20 -4.90 -16.23
N THR A 231 11.47 -3.91 -15.37
CA THR A 231 10.58 -3.61 -14.23
C THR A 231 10.53 -2.13 -13.90
N PHE A 232 9.40 -1.72 -13.32
CA PHE A 232 9.18 -0.42 -12.70
C PHE A 232 8.97 -0.66 -11.20
N VAL A 233 9.99 -0.40 -10.40
CA VAL A 233 9.85 -0.43 -8.94
C VAL A 233 9.30 0.91 -8.48
N VAL A 234 8.22 0.89 -7.72
CA VAL A 234 7.65 2.06 -7.05
C VAL A 234 7.81 1.89 -5.55
N ASN A 235 8.53 2.79 -4.91
CA ASN A 235 8.82 2.73 -3.49
C ASN A 235 8.88 4.15 -2.90
N GLY A 236 9.04 4.28 -1.58
CA GLY A 236 9.04 5.59 -0.94
C GLY A 236 9.32 5.55 0.55
N PHE A 237 9.15 6.71 1.17
CA PHE A 237 9.54 6.96 2.54
C PHE A 237 8.37 6.89 3.53
N SER A 238 7.14 6.79 3.02
CA SER A 238 5.92 6.91 3.82
C SER A 238 5.82 5.90 4.95
N LYS A 239 6.21 4.64 4.71
CA LYS A 239 5.94 3.55 5.67
C LYS A 239 7.15 3.25 6.54
N LEU A 240 8.29 2.92 5.95
CA LEU A 240 9.50 2.57 6.68
C LEU A 240 10.04 3.71 7.53
N TYR A 241 9.90 4.95 7.06
CA TYR A 241 10.46 6.13 7.72
C TYR A 241 9.40 7.01 8.41
N ALA A 242 8.16 6.51 8.56
CA ALA A 242 7.06 7.27 9.16
C ALA A 242 6.89 8.67 8.54
N MET A 243 6.91 8.74 7.20
CA MET A 243 6.88 9.98 6.42
C MET A 243 5.64 10.06 5.52
N THR A 244 4.47 9.65 6.00
CA THR A 244 3.24 9.63 5.19
C THR A 244 2.84 11.02 4.71
N GLY A 245 2.79 12.01 5.58
CA GLY A 245 2.44 13.40 5.29
C GLY A 245 3.51 14.17 4.48
N TRP A 246 4.74 13.67 4.39
CA TRP A 246 5.84 14.30 3.67
C TRP A 246 5.71 14.16 2.14
N ARG A 247 4.97 13.16 1.68
CA ARG A 247 4.73 12.92 0.26
C ARG A 247 6.01 12.73 -0.55
N LEU A 248 6.87 11.78 -0.16
CA LEU A 248 8.11 11.44 -0.85
C LEU A 248 8.12 9.98 -1.29
N GLY A 249 8.36 9.75 -2.57
CA GLY A 249 8.51 8.45 -3.18
C GLY A 249 9.47 8.49 -4.35
N TYR A 250 9.66 7.37 -5.01
CA TYR A 250 10.49 7.26 -6.20
C TYR A 250 10.08 6.10 -7.09
N ILE A 251 10.49 6.17 -8.35
CA ILE A 251 10.42 5.12 -9.35
C ILE A 251 11.85 4.72 -9.72
N ILE A 252 12.14 3.43 -9.79
CA ILE A 252 13.31 2.88 -10.47
C ILE A 252 12.79 2.21 -11.74
N CYS A 253 13.34 2.56 -12.90
CA CYS A 253 12.88 2.03 -14.17
C CYS A 253 14.03 1.80 -15.17
N PRO A 254 13.80 1.05 -16.27
CA PRO A 254 14.76 0.92 -17.34
C PRO A 254 15.21 2.28 -17.88
N SER A 255 16.49 2.42 -18.22
CA SER A 255 17.10 3.70 -18.62
C SER A 255 16.39 4.35 -19.81
N GLU A 256 15.90 3.56 -20.75
CA GLU A 256 15.16 4.00 -21.92
C GLU A 256 13.79 4.61 -21.60
N CYS A 257 13.19 4.23 -20.46
CA CYS A 257 11.90 4.72 -20.01
C CYS A 257 11.99 6.03 -19.23
N VAL A 258 13.15 6.34 -18.66
CA VAL A 258 13.36 7.51 -17.78
C VAL A 258 12.91 8.81 -18.43
N ARG A 259 13.34 9.07 -19.68
CA ARG A 259 13.01 10.34 -20.34
C ARG A 259 11.51 10.48 -20.62
N VAL A 260 10.82 9.41 -20.91
CA VAL A 260 9.37 9.41 -21.15
C VAL A 260 8.64 9.76 -19.86
N ILE A 261 8.93 9.05 -18.77
CA ILE A 261 8.32 9.29 -17.44
C ILE A 261 8.66 10.70 -16.96
N GLN A 262 9.89 11.15 -17.12
CA GLN A 262 10.31 12.49 -16.75
C GLN A 262 9.49 13.59 -17.48
N LYS A 263 9.21 13.42 -18.79
CA LYS A 263 8.37 14.36 -19.53
C LYS A 263 6.94 14.41 -18.97
N ILE A 264 6.36 13.26 -18.65
CA ILE A 264 5.04 13.19 -18.04
C ILE A 264 5.08 13.88 -16.66
N HIS A 265 6.07 13.54 -15.83
CA HIS A 265 6.25 14.15 -14.50
C HIS A 265 6.36 15.68 -14.57
N GLN A 266 7.15 16.22 -15.52
CA GLN A 266 7.29 17.67 -15.73
C GLN A 266 5.97 18.37 -16.02
N ASN A 267 5.07 17.73 -16.77
CA ASN A 267 3.82 18.33 -17.18
C ASN A 267 2.72 18.24 -16.12
N PHE A 268 2.72 17.18 -15.30
CA PHE A 268 1.65 16.94 -14.33
C PHE A 268 2.02 17.36 -12.91
N PHE A 269 3.30 17.26 -12.53
CA PHE A 269 3.74 17.46 -11.14
C PHE A 269 4.92 18.43 -11.01
N ILE A 270 5.58 18.80 -12.10
CA ILE A 270 6.79 19.66 -12.15
C ILE A 270 7.99 18.98 -11.50
N CYS A 271 8.00 18.85 -10.16
CA CYS A 271 9.04 18.17 -9.37
C CYS A 271 8.53 17.86 -7.95
N ALA A 272 9.25 17.03 -7.23
CA ALA A 272 9.01 16.82 -5.79
C ALA A 272 9.57 18.00 -4.96
N ASN A 273 9.06 18.17 -3.73
CA ASN A 273 9.44 19.28 -2.84
C ASN A 273 10.93 19.22 -2.47
N ALA A 274 11.64 20.35 -2.60
CA ALA A 274 13.08 20.42 -2.37
C ALA A 274 13.50 20.00 -0.97
N PHE A 275 12.94 20.62 0.07
CA PHE A 275 13.27 20.34 1.46
C PHE A 275 12.91 18.93 1.90
N VAL A 276 11.87 18.33 1.30
CA VAL A 276 11.49 16.94 1.55
C VAL A 276 12.51 15.95 0.97
N GLN A 277 13.13 16.30 -0.16
CA GLN A 277 14.21 15.49 -0.74
C GLN A 277 15.47 15.49 0.15
N GLU A 278 15.79 16.62 0.79
CA GLU A 278 16.87 16.68 1.78
C GLU A 278 16.58 15.78 3.00
N ALA A 279 15.34 15.80 3.48
CA ALA A 279 14.88 14.87 4.52
C ALA A 279 15.02 13.41 4.10
N GLY A 280 14.70 13.08 2.84
CA GLY A 280 14.88 11.74 2.28
C GLY A 280 16.33 11.27 2.26
N ILE A 281 17.28 12.17 1.98
CA ILE A 281 18.72 11.88 2.10
C ILE A 281 19.08 11.54 3.53
N SER A 282 18.58 12.32 4.50
CA SER A 282 18.81 12.08 5.92
C SER A 282 18.20 10.77 6.40
N ALA A 283 17.01 10.40 5.89
CA ALA A 283 16.37 9.13 6.20
C ALA A 283 17.21 7.92 5.76
N LEU A 284 17.81 7.97 4.57
CA LEU A 284 18.63 6.88 4.04
C LEU A 284 20.03 6.80 4.66
N LYS A 285 20.65 7.95 4.98
CA LYS A 285 22.05 8.02 5.46
C LYS A 285 22.16 8.08 6.98
N GLY A 286 21.07 8.43 7.68
CA GLY A 286 21.06 8.57 9.15
C GLY A 286 20.99 7.24 9.89
N SER A 287 20.94 7.30 11.23
CA SER A 287 20.77 6.12 12.07
C SER A 287 19.48 5.37 11.73
N GLN A 288 19.58 4.06 11.62
CA GLN A 288 18.44 3.17 11.36
C GLN A 288 17.91 2.50 12.66
N GLU A 289 18.45 2.87 13.82
CA GLU A 289 18.02 2.31 15.11
C GLU A 289 16.54 2.48 15.34
N TYR A 290 16.00 3.67 15.03
CA TYR A 290 14.59 3.96 15.20
C TYR A 290 13.69 3.10 14.27
N VAL A 291 14.18 2.76 13.07
CA VAL A 291 13.48 1.84 12.17
C VAL A 291 13.46 0.43 12.77
N THR A 292 14.60 -0.01 13.31
CA THR A 292 14.73 -1.31 13.97
C THR A 292 13.79 -1.41 15.18
N ASP A 293 13.73 -0.38 16.02
CA ASP A 293 12.84 -0.33 17.18
C ASP A 293 11.37 -0.36 16.77
N MET A 294 11.00 0.41 15.74
CA MET A 294 9.65 0.44 15.19
C MET A 294 9.22 -0.95 14.68
N ILE A 295 10.10 -1.66 13.96
CA ILE A 295 9.85 -3.02 13.48
C ILE A 295 9.64 -3.99 14.65
N HIS A 296 10.45 -3.92 15.70
CA HIS A 296 10.29 -4.74 16.90
C HIS A 296 8.94 -4.48 17.58
N VAL A 297 8.54 -3.22 17.73
CA VAL A 297 7.25 -2.84 18.33
C VAL A 297 6.10 -3.35 17.46
N TYR A 298 6.15 -3.15 16.15
CA TYR A 298 5.12 -3.67 15.23
C TYR A 298 5.01 -5.18 15.30
N ASN A 299 6.12 -5.91 15.36
CA ASN A 299 6.08 -7.36 15.47
C ASN A 299 5.41 -7.84 16.77
N ALA A 300 5.68 -7.18 17.89
CA ALA A 300 5.01 -7.49 19.17
C ALA A 300 3.49 -7.22 19.10
N ARG A 301 3.08 -6.09 18.50
CA ARG A 301 1.67 -5.75 18.28
C ARG A 301 0.98 -6.73 17.32
N ARG A 302 1.67 -7.13 16.24
CA ARG A 302 1.21 -8.16 15.30
C ARG A 302 0.90 -9.47 16.01
N GLN A 303 1.84 -9.98 16.79
CA GLN A 303 1.66 -11.24 17.54
C GLN A 303 0.49 -11.15 18.52
N TYR A 304 0.36 -10.03 19.23
CA TYR A 304 -0.76 -9.81 20.14
C TYR A 304 -2.10 -9.82 19.40
N MET A 305 -2.20 -9.04 18.30
CA MET A 305 -3.43 -8.92 17.50
C MET A 305 -3.83 -10.28 16.91
N LEU A 306 -2.89 -11.03 16.31
CA LEU A 306 -3.14 -12.36 15.77
C LEU A 306 -3.73 -13.30 16.81
N LYS A 307 -3.13 -13.36 18.01
CA LYS A 307 -3.63 -14.20 19.09
C LYS A 307 -5.08 -13.84 19.48
N ARG A 308 -5.40 -12.54 19.53
CA ARG A 308 -6.74 -12.07 19.90
C ARG A 308 -7.77 -12.39 18.80
N LEU A 309 -7.44 -12.12 17.53
CA LEU A 309 -8.32 -12.40 16.38
C LEU A 309 -8.65 -13.90 16.29
N LEU A 310 -7.66 -14.77 16.39
CA LEU A 310 -7.87 -16.22 16.41
C LEU A 310 -8.75 -16.66 17.59
N GLY A 311 -8.55 -16.08 18.78
CA GLY A 311 -9.38 -16.34 19.97
C GLY A 311 -10.85 -15.97 19.78
N MET A 312 -11.14 -14.96 18.95
CA MET A 312 -12.50 -14.56 18.57
C MET A 312 -13.08 -15.42 17.44
N GLY A 313 -12.28 -16.31 16.81
CA GLY A 313 -12.70 -17.14 15.68
C GLY A 313 -12.68 -16.38 14.34
N LEU A 314 -11.93 -15.31 14.26
CA LEU A 314 -11.53 -14.66 13.01
C LEU A 314 -10.27 -15.37 12.51
N ASP A 315 -10.42 -16.15 11.44
CA ASP A 315 -9.32 -17.03 10.98
C ASP A 315 -8.28 -16.23 10.16
N VAL A 316 -7.01 -16.57 10.38
CA VAL A 316 -5.87 -16.03 9.62
C VAL A 316 -5.06 -17.22 9.13
N ARG A 317 -5.33 -17.66 7.90
CA ARG A 317 -4.77 -18.91 7.34
C ARG A 317 -3.26 -18.90 7.19
N LYS A 318 -2.71 -17.74 6.95
CA LYS A 318 -1.25 -17.53 6.92
C LYS A 318 -0.93 -16.26 7.72
N GLU A 319 0.07 -16.35 8.57
CA GLU A 319 0.52 -15.18 9.32
C GLU A 319 1.16 -14.13 8.39
N PRO A 320 0.81 -12.83 8.52
CA PRO A 320 1.51 -11.78 7.82
C PRO A 320 2.97 -11.70 8.26
N THR A 321 3.89 -11.60 7.31
CA THR A 321 5.33 -11.56 7.55
C THR A 321 5.94 -10.18 7.32
N GLY A 322 5.13 -9.22 6.88
CA GLY A 322 5.55 -7.83 6.63
C GLY A 322 4.41 -6.81 6.73
N ALA A 323 4.66 -5.58 6.34
CA ALA A 323 3.77 -4.43 6.47
C ALA A 323 3.27 -4.23 7.92
N PHE A 324 2.03 -3.80 8.13
CA PHE A 324 1.42 -3.67 9.46
C PHE A 324 -0.09 -3.97 9.44
N TYR A 325 -0.46 -5.00 8.65
CA TYR A 325 -1.84 -5.44 8.48
C TYR A 325 -2.05 -6.90 8.81
N VAL A 326 -3.27 -7.20 9.25
CA VAL A 326 -3.83 -8.54 9.30
C VAL A 326 -5.12 -8.54 8.51
N LEU A 327 -5.25 -9.42 7.53
CA LEU A 327 -6.49 -9.71 6.82
C LEU A 327 -7.09 -10.98 7.43
N ALA A 328 -8.18 -10.83 8.18
CA ALA A 328 -8.81 -11.92 8.93
C ALA A 328 -10.16 -12.31 8.29
N ASP A 329 -10.39 -13.61 8.18
CA ASP A 329 -11.64 -14.17 7.69
C ASP A 329 -12.77 -13.99 8.73
N ALA A 330 -13.78 -13.21 8.38
CA ALA A 330 -14.95 -12.92 9.20
C ALA A 330 -16.24 -13.58 8.68
N ARG A 331 -16.15 -14.44 7.65
CA ARG A 331 -17.29 -15.13 7.00
C ARG A 331 -18.13 -15.96 7.99
N LYS A 332 -17.56 -16.37 9.11
CA LYS A 332 -18.31 -16.97 10.22
C LYS A 332 -19.39 -16.03 10.79
N TYR A 333 -19.18 -14.72 10.69
CA TYR A 333 -20.06 -13.69 11.25
C TYR A 333 -20.90 -13.00 10.17
N SER A 334 -20.32 -12.67 9.04
CA SER A 334 -21.00 -12.04 7.90
C SER A 334 -20.25 -12.28 6.60
N ASN A 335 -20.99 -12.46 5.50
CA ASN A 335 -20.44 -12.41 4.14
C ASN A 335 -20.47 -11.01 3.54
N ASP A 336 -21.07 -10.03 4.21
CA ASP A 336 -21.06 -8.60 3.86
C ASP A 336 -20.07 -7.89 4.79
N SER A 337 -18.85 -7.71 4.31
CA SER A 337 -17.77 -7.09 5.08
C SER A 337 -18.00 -5.59 5.34
N LEU A 338 -18.71 -4.90 4.43
CA LEU A 338 -19.00 -3.48 4.56
C LEU A 338 -20.03 -3.23 5.67
N GLU A 339 -21.11 -4.00 5.66
CA GLU A 339 -22.14 -3.91 6.72
C GLU A 339 -21.55 -4.31 8.08
N LEU A 340 -20.74 -5.38 8.11
CA LEU A 340 -20.07 -5.81 9.34
C LEU A 340 -19.13 -4.71 9.90
N SER A 341 -18.33 -4.08 9.04
CA SER A 341 -17.44 -2.98 9.44
C SER A 341 -18.21 -1.78 10.01
N ARG A 342 -19.34 -1.42 9.38
CA ARG A 342 -20.23 -0.36 9.85
C ARG A 342 -20.87 -0.69 11.19
N SER A 343 -21.34 -1.91 11.36
CA SER A 343 -21.92 -2.39 12.63
C SER A 343 -20.90 -2.34 13.76
N ILE A 344 -19.67 -2.81 13.52
CA ILE A 344 -18.58 -2.74 14.50
C ILE A 344 -18.29 -1.28 14.90
N LEU A 345 -18.20 -0.37 13.94
CA LEU A 345 -17.96 1.05 14.22
C LEU A 345 -19.09 1.66 15.05
N ASN A 346 -20.36 1.39 14.67
CA ASN A 346 -21.52 1.94 15.33
C ASN A 346 -21.72 1.41 16.75
N ASP A 347 -21.61 0.10 16.95
CA ASP A 347 -21.98 -0.56 18.19
C ASP A 347 -20.89 -0.49 19.25
N VAL A 348 -19.62 -0.66 18.84
CA VAL A 348 -18.51 -0.74 19.79
C VAL A 348 -17.42 0.31 19.57
N GLY A 349 -17.55 1.18 18.58
CA GLY A 349 -16.61 2.28 18.34
C GLY A 349 -15.21 1.80 17.97
N VAL A 350 -15.12 0.77 17.13
CA VAL A 350 -13.85 0.31 16.55
C VAL A 350 -13.95 0.42 15.04
N ALA A 351 -13.05 1.19 14.44
CA ALA A 351 -12.95 1.32 13.00
C ALA A 351 -12.06 0.20 12.44
N VAL A 352 -12.56 -0.53 11.44
CA VAL A 352 -11.83 -1.60 10.73
C VAL A 352 -12.13 -1.50 9.23
N THR A 353 -11.21 -1.92 8.36
CA THR A 353 -11.43 -1.84 6.91
C THR A 353 -12.21 -3.08 6.43
N PRO A 354 -13.33 -2.90 5.69
CA PRO A 354 -14.05 -4.01 5.09
C PRO A 354 -13.24 -4.66 3.97
N GLY A 355 -13.30 -5.98 3.86
CA GLY A 355 -12.56 -6.73 2.86
C GLY A 355 -12.92 -6.37 1.41
N ILE A 356 -14.18 -6.03 1.14
CA ILE A 356 -14.62 -5.62 -0.20
C ILE A 356 -13.84 -4.42 -0.75
N ASP A 357 -13.22 -3.59 0.10
CA ASP A 357 -12.34 -2.49 -0.31
C ASP A 357 -11.15 -2.99 -1.14
N PHE A 358 -10.73 -4.22 -0.93
CA PHE A 358 -9.62 -4.88 -1.61
C PHE A 358 -10.07 -5.81 -2.75
N GLY A 359 -11.32 -5.66 -3.18
CA GLY A 359 -11.93 -6.48 -4.22
C GLY A 359 -12.73 -7.65 -3.64
N ASN A 360 -13.51 -8.28 -4.52
CA ASN A 360 -14.42 -9.38 -4.13
C ASN A 360 -13.68 -10.66 -3.68
N GLY A 361 -12.37 -10.79 -3.94
CA GLY A 361 -11.55 -11.87 -3.41
C GLY A 361 -11.30 -11.77 -1.90
N ALA A 362 -11.55 -10.60 -1.30
CA ALA A 362 -11.50 -10.40 0.14
C ALA A 362 -12.88 -10.13 0.76
N GLU A 363 -13.99 -10.34 0.01
CA GLU A 363 -15.34 -10.20 0.59
C GLU A 363 -15.53 -11.19 1.74
N GLY A 364 -16.15 -10.71 2.83
CA GLY A 364 -16.28 -11.45 4.08
C GLY A 364 -15.03 -11.44 4.97
N TYR A 365 -13.96 -10.75 4.57
CA TYR A 365 -12.79 -10.49 5.41
C TYR A 365 -12.86 -9.10 6.05
N LEU A 366 -12.07 -8.90 7.12
CA LEU A 366 -11.79 -7.59 7.70
C LEU A 366 -10.27 -7.38 7.74
N ARG A 367 -9.81 -6.19 7.32
CA ARG A 367 -8.40 -5.81 7.51
C ARG A 367 -8.25 -5.01 8.78
N PHE A 368 -7.29 -5.39 9.61
CA PHE A 368 -6.88 -4.71 10.83
C PHE A 368 -5.47 -4.14 10.63
N SER A 369 -5.25 -2.89 11.03
CA SER A 369 -3.94 -2.29 11.14
C SER A 369 -3.45 -2.36 12.58
N TYR A 370 -2.21 -2.83 12.80
CA TYR A 370 -1.56 -2.75 14.12
C TYR A 370 -0.59 -1.57 14.26
N SER A 371 -0.70 -0.59 13.36
CA SER A 371 -0.02 0.69 13.47
C SER A 371 -0.80 1.65 14.37
N ASN A 372 -0.94 1.28 15.64
CA ASN A 372 -1.56 2.06 16.72
C ASN A 372 -0.93 1.65 18.06
N SER A 373 -1.09 2.44 19.13
CA SER A 373 -0.55 2.12 20.44
C SER A 373 -1.03 0.74 20.93
N ILE A 374 -0.24 0.07 21.74
CA ILE A 374 -0.64 -1.26 22.27
C ILE A 374 -1.86 -1.15 23.19
N GLU A 375 -2.04 -0.01 23.85
CA GLU A 375 -3.18 0.31 24.70
C GLU A 375 -4.47 0.35 23.86
N ASN A 376 -4.46 1.12 22.76
CA ASN A 376 -5.58 1.21 21.82
C ASN A 376 -5.87 -0.15 21.16
N ILE A 377 -4.83 -0.90 20.77
CA ILE A 377 -5.01 -2.24 20.21
C ILE A 377 -5.68 -3.16 21.23
N LYS A 378 -5.25 -3.14 22.50
CA LYS A 378 -5.88 -3.95 23.57
C LYS A 378 -7.35 -3.58 23.76
N GLU A 379 -7.64 -2.30 23.90
CA GLU A 379 -9.01 -1.82 24.05
C GLU A 379 -9.88 -2.17 22.84
N GLY A 380 -9.36 -1.96 21.63
CA GLY A 380 -10.06 -2.34 20.39
C GLY A 380 -10.37 -3.83 20.34
N MET A 381 -9.40 -4.70 20.71
CA MET A 381 -9.61 -6.14 20.74
C MET A 381 -10.64 -6.54 21.83
N ASP A 382 -10.66 -5.90 23.01
CA ASP A 382 -11.63 -6.16 24.07
C ASP A 382 -13.06 -5.81 23.63
N ARG A 383 -13.23 -4.66 22.95
CA ARG A 383 -14.51 -4.23 22.37
C ARG A 383 -14.99 -5.18 21.28
N LEU A 384 -14.09 -5.62 20.39
CA LEU A 384 -14.40 -6.59 19.33
C LEU A 384 -14.79 -7.95 19.90
N GLU A 385 -14.09 -8.44 20.95
CA GLU A 385 -14.45 -9.70 21.61
C GLU A 385 -15.86 -9.63 22.21
N ALA A 386 -16.22 -8.50 22.82
CA ALA A 386 -17.57 -8.29 23.32
C ALA A 386 -18.62 -8.25 22.20
N PHE A 387 -18.31 -7.65 21.05
CA PHE A 387 -19.19 -7.60 19.87
C PHE A 387 -19.42 -8.99 19.28
N PHE A 388 -18.37 -9.72 18.97
CA PHE A 388 -18.46 -11.04 18.38
C PHE A 388 -19.02 -12.09 19.33
N GLY A 389 -18.77 -11.95 20.65
CA GLY A 389 -19.31 -12.84 21.69
C GLY A 389 -20.82 -12.71 21.87
N LYS A 390 -21.42 -11.54 21.64
CA LYS A 390 -22.87 -11.34 21.62
C LYS A 390 -23.50 -11.98 20.39
N ASN A 391 -22.94 -11.74 19.22
CA ASN A 391 -23.47 -12.25 17.95
C ASN A 391 -23.45 -13.77 17.83
N LEU A 392 -22.56 -14.47 18.56
CA LEU A 392 -22.59 -15.93 18.66
C LEU A 392 -23.78 -16.42 19.50
N LYS A 393 -24.18 -15.69 20.55
CA LYS A 393 -25.30 -16.09 21.43
C LYS A 393 -26.65 -15.90 20.75
N ASP A 394 -26.80 -14.84 19.96
CA ASP A 394 -28.06 -14.53 19.27
C ASP A 394 -28.34 -15.52 18.13
N ASN A 395 -27.30 -16.04 17.46
CA ASN A 395 -27.43 -17.08 16.44
C ASN A 395 -27.76 -18.48 17.01
N TYR A 396 -27.52 -18.74 18.32
CA TYR A 396 -27.85 -19.99 18.98
C TYR A 396 -29.19 -19.95 19.75
N SER A 397 -29.83 -18.76 19.89
CA SER A 397 -31.11 -18.60 20.57
C SER A 397 -32.34 -18.77 19.67
N ILE A 398 -32.16 -19.12 18.41
CA ILE A 398 -33.24 -19.29 17.41
C ILE A 398 -33.54 -20.80 17.15
N TYR A 399 -33.02 -21.72 17.99
CA TYR A 399 -33.38 -23.14 17.94
C TYR A 399 -33.98 -23.63 19.24
#